data_9621bbf218f780eb3918256dc0c4013f
#
_entry.id   9621bbf218f780eb3918256dc0c4013f
#
_cell.length_a   1.000
_cell.length_b   1.000
_cell.length_c   1.000
_cell.angle_alpha   90.00
_cell.angle_beta   90.00
_cell.angle_gamma   90.00
#
_symmetry.space_group_name_H-M   'P 1'
#
loop_
_entity.id
_entity.type
_entity.pdbx_description
1 polymer ?
#
loop_
_entity_poly.entity_id
_entity_poly.type
_entity_poly.pdbx_seq_one_letter_code
_entity_poly.pdbx_strand_id
1 'polypeptide(L)'
;YKREAFPPGVATFDVERGALTDISPVPWQTCTAIGKNSWGYTRDNEFKSSRQIICDLIDIVSKNGNLLLSVPVKSDGTIDEKEIAILNDIKAWMDVNSISIYGTRQWKTFGEGPLAEASNPLNSQGFNEGNNYSAADVRFVERNDTVFATTLRYPTSRKYVIESFGLASKYYSGKVKKVTLLGHGEVDFEMDIDGLVVTMPDAPVNKFAAVFAVEFDENSSEAITLEGLIQIYEEKVAEMRKQSNYNTGKFSREKVNAFADLVEAQKQ
;
A
#
# COMPACT_ATOMS: atom_id res chain seq x y z
N TYR A 1 -2.18 -5.80 -26.18
CA TYR A 1 -2.77 -4.72 -27.02
C TYR A 1 -2.81 -3.41 -26.21
N LYS A 2 -2.67 -2.29 -26.87
CA LYS A 2 -2.61 -0.94 -26.24
C LYS A 2 -3.89 -0.10 -26.44
N ARG A 3 -4.92 -0.63 -27.06
CA ARG A 3 -6.18 0.07 -27.34
C ARG A 3 -7.34 -0.90 -27.16
N GLU A 4 -8.51 -0.38 -26.84
CA GLU A 4 -9.78 -1.15 -26.70
C GLU A 4 -10.29 -1.80 -28.00
N ALA A 5 -9.42 -2.01 -28.98
CA ALA A 5 -9.76 -2.59 -30.27
C ALA A 5 -10.00 -4.11 -30.23
N PHE A 6 -9.67 -4.76 -29.10
CA PHE A 6 -9.82 -6.20 -28.94
C PHE A 6 -10.85 -6.51 -27.86
N PRO A 7 -11.69 -7.52 -28.04
CA PRO A 7 -12.59 -8.00 -27.00
C PRO A 7 -11.79 -8.42 -25.76
N PRO A 8 -12.32 -8.21 -24.53
CA PRO A 8 -11.70 -8.67 -23.30
C PRO A 8 -11.38 -10.18 -23.35
N GLY A 9 -10.21 -10.56 -22.88
CA GLY A 9 -9.78 -11.97 -22.79
C GLY A 9 -9.12 -12.55 -24.04
N VAL A 10 -9.10 -11.82 -25.18
CA VAL A 10 -8.45 -12.30 -26.43
C VAL A 10 -6.93 -12.06 -26.37
N ALA A 11 -6.50 -11.02 -25.68
CA ALA A 11 -5.10 -10.67 -25.49
C ALA A 11 -4.94 -9.87 -24.21
N THR A 12 -3.73 -9.84 -23.65
CA THR A 12 -3.43 -9.04 -22.47
C THR A 12 -3.37 -7.55 -22.82
N PHE A 13 -4.09 -6.73 -22.05
CA PHE A 13 -3.99 -5.27 -22.15
C PHE A 13 -2.63 -4.80 -21.64
N ASP A 14 -1.93 -3.98 -22.42
CA ASP A 14 -0.61 -3.47 -22.11
C ASP A 14 -0.63 -1.94 -22.01
N VAL A 15 -0.29 -1.44 -20.84
CA VAL A 15 -0.12 -0.01 -20.55
C VAL A 15 1.36 0.34 -20.71
N GLU A 16 1.68 1.37 -21.46
CA GLU A 16 3.07 1.77 -21.64
C GLU A 16 3.49 2.78 -20.55
N ARG A 17 4.55 2.46 -19.80
CA ARG A 17 5.14 3.35 -18.80
C ARG A 17 4.13 3.96 -17.83
N GLY A 18 3.30 3.11 -17.21
CA GLY A 18 2.30 3.59 -16.28
C GLY A 18 1.51 2.49 -15.59
N ALA A 19 0.42 2.87 -14.93
CA ALA A 19 -0.47 1.98 -14.23
C ALA A 19 -1.93 2.39 -14.45
N LEU A 20 -2.86 1.47 -14.19
CA LEU A 20 -4.29 1.76 -14.12
C LEU A 20 -4.62 2.52 -12.83
N THR A 21 -5.78 3.18 -12.81
CA THR A 21 -6.27 3.94 -11.64
C THR A 21 -6.80 3.05 -10.54
N ASP A 22 -7.34 1.88 -10.90
CA ASP A 22 -8.07 1.00 -10.00
C ASP A 22 -7.81 -0.47 -10.36
N ILE A 23 -8.35 -1.38 -9.55
CA ILE A 23 -8.29 -2.82 -9.76
C ILE A 23 -8.94 -3.16 -11.10
N SER A 24 -8.20 -3.84 -11.95
CA SER A 24 -8.75 -4.39 -13.19
C SER A 24 -9.39 -5.76 -12.93
N PRO A 25 -10.60 -6.01 -13.45
CA PRO A 25 -11.25 -7.32 -13.32
C PRO A 25 -10.53 -8.43 -14.10
N VAL A 26 -9.65 -8.06 -15.03
CA VAL A 26 -8.85 -8.98 -15.84
C VAL A 26 -7.36 -8.67 -15.68
N PRO A 27 -6.48 -9.67 -15.74
CA PRO A 27 -5.05 -9.42 -15.71
C PRO A 27 -4.60 -8.52 -16.87
N TRP A 28 -3.69 -7.60 -16.57
CA TRP A 28 -3.07 -6.67 -17.51
C TRP A 28 -1.58 -6.62 -17.27
N GLN A 29 -0.84 -5.96 -18.14
CA GLN A 29 0.57 -5.69 -17.91
C GLN A 29 0.90 -4.23 -18.18
N THR A 30 2.02 -3.79 -17.63
CA THR A 30 2.68 -2.56 -18.05
C THR A 30 4.09 -2.90 -18.50
N CYS A 31 4.51 -2.30 -19.61
CA CYS A 31 5.88 -2.36 -20.07
C CYS A 31 6.59 -1.05 -19.74
N THR A 32 7.76 -1.14 -19.12
CA THR A 32 8.62 0.00 -18.84
C THR A 32 10.10 -0.40 -18.90
N ALA A 33 11.00 0.57 -18.82
CA ALA A 33 12.44 0.34 -18.81
C ALA A 33 13.08 0.90 -17.55
N ILE A 34 14.24 0.37 -17.16
CA ILE A 34 15.09 0.97 -16.12
C ILE A 34 15.51 2.37 -16.55
N GLY A 35 15.80 2.55 -17.85
CA GLY A 35 16.11 3.87 -18.44
C GLY A 35 14.88 4.79 -18.49
N LYS A 36 15.05 6.06 -18.12
CA LYS A 36 13.99 7.07 -18.22
C LYS A 36 13.73 7.48 -19.68
N ASN A 37 14.77 7.65 -20.46
CA ASN A 37 14.73 8.33 -21.75
C ASN A 37 14.72 7.37 -22.95
N SER A 38 15.05 6.09 -22.74
CA SER A 38 15.19 5.12 -23.84
C SER A 38 14.82 3.71 -23.39
N TRP A 39 14.27 2.91 -24.32
CA TRP A 39 14.09 1.48 -24.18
C TRP A 39 15.39 0.69 -24.39
N GLY A 40 16.26 1.21 -25.24
CA GLY A 40 17.57 0.66 -25.51
C GLY A 40 18.67 1.40 -24.75
N TYR A 41 19.87 0.82 -24.76
CA TYR A 41 21.04 1.44 -24.15
C TYR A 41 21.44 2.72 -24.91
N THR A 42 21.66 3.79 -24.17
CA THR A 42 22.28 5.03 -24.64
C THR A 42 23.34 5.47 -23.62
N ARG A 43 24.44 6.10 -24.08
CA ARG A 43 25.54 6.54 -23.21
C ARG A 43 25.07 7.53 -22.14
N ASP A 44 24.13 8.39 -22.51
CA ASP A 44 23.61 9.49 -21.67
C ASP A 44 22.25 9.16 -21.06
N ASN A 45 21.94 7.86 -20.91
CA ASN A 45 20.66 7.47 -20.32
C ASN A 45 20.62 7.82 -18.83
N GLU A 46 19.52 8.45 -18.43
CA GLU A 46 19.15 8.57 -17.03
C GLU A 46 18.40 7.33 -16.59
N PHE A 47 18.64 6.89 -15.35
CA PHE A 47 18.00 5.71 -14.81
C PHE A 47 16.97 6.09 -13.75
N LYS A 48 15.90 5.29 -13.65
CA LYS A 48 14.97 5.33 -12.55
C LYS A 48 15.66 4.87 -11.27
N SER A 49 15.22 5.37 -10.13
CA SER A 49 15.71 4.85 -8.86
C SER A 49 15.16 3.45 -8.60
N SER A 50 15.90 2.63 -7.87
CA SER A 50 15.44 1.31 -7.41
C SER A 50 14.11 1.41 -6.66
N ARG A 51 13.95 2.47 -5.83
CA ARG A 51 12.70 2.73 -5.10
C ARG A 51 11.52 2.97 -6.05
N GLN A 52 11.70 3.77 -7.10
CA GLN A 52 10.64 4.01 -8.07
C GLN A 52 10.15 2.71 -8.69
N ILE A 53 11.07 1.86 -9.16
CA ILE A 53 10.72 0.59 -9.81
C ILE A 53 10.03 -0.37 -8.83
N ILE A 54 10.49 -0.45 -7.58
CA ILE A 54 9.86 -1.25 -6.53
C ILE A 54 8.44 -0.74 -6.23
N CYS A 55 8.26 0.58 -6.08
CA CYS A 55 6.94 1.15 -5.82
C CYS A 55 5.98 0.98 -7.00
N ASP A 56 6.47 1.16 -8.23
CA ASP A 56 5.68 0.92 -9.43
C ASP A 56 5.25 -0.57 -9.52
N LEU A 57 6.15 -1.53 -9.22
CA LEU A 57 5.81 -2.95 -9.14
C LEU A 57 4.69 -3.23 -8.12
N ILE A 58 4.81 -2.68 -6.90
CA ILE A 58 3.83 -2.85 -5.84
C ILE A 58 2.46 -2.28 -6.26
N ASP A 59 2.44 -1.07 -6.81
CA ASP A 59 1.22 -0.41 -7.28
C ASP A 59 0.54 -1.19 -8.42
N ILE A 60 1.31 -1.66 -9.39
CA ILE A 60 0.82 -2.45 -10.52
C ILE A 60 0.18 -3.77 -10.04
N VAL A 61 0.88 -4.49 -9.17
CA VAL A 61 0.41 -5.80 -8.66
C VAL A 61 -0.86 -5.63 -7.83
N SER A 62 -0.97 -4.58 -7.02
CA SER A 62 -2.18 -4.30 -6.23
C SER A 62 -3.43 -4.09 -7.09
N LYS A 63 -3.28 -3.76 -8.36
CA LYS A 63 -4.34 -3.49 -9.34
C LYS A 63 -4.56 -4.62 -10.36
N ASN A 64 -4.08 -5.84 -10.05
CA ASN A 64 -4.14 -7.02 -10.94
C ASN A 64 -3.20 -6.95 -12.16
N GLY A 65 -2.14 -6.16 -12.07
CA GLY A 65 -1.19 -5.98 -13.15
C GLY A 65 0.09 -6.80 -13.00
N ASN A 66 0.82 -6.90 -14.10
CA ASN A 66 2.16 -7.48 -14.18
C ASN A 66 3.14 -6.45 -14.73
N LEU A 67 4.33 -6.39 -14.17
CA LEU A 67 5.41 -5.51 -14.65
C LEU A 67 6.32 -6.26 -15.63
N LEU A 68 6.43 -5.74 -16.85
CA LEU A 68 7.45 -6.12 -17.82
C LEU A 68 8.55 -5.05 -17.81
N LEU A 69 9.66 -5.34 -17.14
CA LEU A 69 10.79 -4.41 -16.99
C LEU A 69 11.88 -4.68 -18.03
N SER A 70 12.10 -3.72 -18.92
CA SER A 70 13.22 -3.76 -19.86
C SER A 70 14.53 -3.35 -19.18
N VAL A 71 15.54 -4.20 -19.35
CA VAL A 71 16.92 -3.95 -18.92
C VAL A 71 17.76 -3.80 -20.19
N PRO A 72 18.10 -2.57 -20.60
CA PRO A 72 18.91 -2.34 -21.79
C PRO A 72 20.30 -2.98 -21.69
N VAL A 73 20.78 -3.52 -22.79
CA VAL A 73 22.14 -4.08 -22.85
C VAL A 73 23.02 -3.26 -23.79
N LYS A 74 24.31 -3.17 -23.47
CA LYS A 74 25.33 -2.53 -24.32
C LYS A 74 25.53 -3.34 -25.60
N SER A 75 26.20 -2.76 -26.59
CA SER A 75 26.47 -3.42 -27.87
C SER A 75 27.31 -4.71 -27.76
N ASP A 76 28.04 -4.88 -26.67
CA ASP A 76 28.83 -6.08 -26.35
C ASP A 76 28.04 -7.14 -25.57
N GLY A 77 26.74 -6.86 -25.31
CA GLY A 77 25.85 -7.75 -24.54
C GLY A 77 25.94 -7.62 -23.04
N THR A 78 26.75 -6.70 -22.50
CA THR A 78 26.87 -6.46 -21.06
C THR A 78 25.82 -5.47 -20.58
N ILE A 79 25.50 -5.53 -19.28
CA ILE A 79 24.61 -4.60 -18.60
C ILE A 79 25.45 -3.47 -18.00
N ASP A 80 24.92 -2.26 -17.95
CA ASP A 80 25.58 -1.12 -17.32
C ASP A 80 25.69 -1.29 -15.79
N GLU A 81 26.78 -0.85 -15.20
CA GLU A 81 27.02 -0.98 -13.76
C GLU A 81 25.94 -0.30 -12.90
N LYS A 82 25.38 0.82 -13.39
CA LYS A 82 24.28 1.51 -12.70
C LYS A 82 23.00 0.67 -12.74
N GLU A 83 22.71 0.00 -13.84
CA GLU A 83 21.58 -0.93 -13.96
C GLU A 83 21.79 -2.16 -13.10
N ILE A 84 23.00 -2.72 -13.04
CA ILE A 84 23.35 -3.82 -12.13
C ILE A 84 23.09 -3.43 -10.67
N ALA A 85 23.49 -2.20 -10.27
CA ALA A 85 23.23 -1.72 -8.92
C ALA A 85 21.72 -1.62 -8.60
N ILE A 86 20.91 -1.12 -9.55
CA ILE A 86 19.46 -1.06 -9.43
C ILE A 86 18.85 -2.47 -9.32
N LEU A 87 19.28 -3.41 -10.16
CA LEU A 87 18.82 -4.80 -10.13
C LEU A 87 19.18 -5.49 -8.81
N ASN A 88 20.36 -5.21 -8.25
CA ASN A 88 20.77 -5.74 -6.93
C ASN A 88 19.90 -5.18 -5.81
N ASP A 89 19.54 -3.90 -5.84
CA ASP A 89 18.61 -3.30 -4.88
C ASP A 89 17.22 -3.96 -4.96
N ILE A 90 16.69 -4.14 -6.20
CA ILE A 90 15.40 -4.81 -6.42
C ILE A 90 15.48 -6.27 -5.92
N LYS A 91 16.55 -6.98 -6.26
CA LYS A 91 16.78 -8.34 -5.78
C LYS A 91 16.77 -8.41 -4.25
N ALA A 92 17.52 -7.55 -3.58
CA ALA A 92 17.61 -7.53 -2.13
C ALA A 92 16.25 -7.29 -1.47
N TRP A 93 15.41 -6.41 -2.05
CA TRP A 93 14.04 -6.20 -1.58
C TRP A 93 13.16 -7.42 -1.84
N MET A 94 13.24 -8.01 -3.03
CA MET A 94 12.46 -9.20 -3.42
C MET A 94 12.84 -10.44 -2.63
N ASP A 95 14.12 -10.63 -2.26
CA ASP A 95 14.56 -11.77 -1.44
C ASP A 95 13.80 -11.85 -0.10
N VAL A 96 13.34 -10.71 0.43
CA VAL A 96 12.58 -10.63 1.68
C VAL A 96 11.07 -10.58 1.43
N ASN A 97 10.64 -9.84 0.40
CA ASN A 97 9.26 -9.42 0.27
C ASN A 97 8.49 -10.10 -0.89
N SER A 98 9.12 -11.01 -1.64
CA SER A 98 8.51 -11.62 -2.84
C SER A 98 7.19 -12.35 -2.57
N ILE A 99 6.94 -12.79 -1.34
CA ILE A 99 5.67 -13.41 -0.92
C ILE A 99 4.48 -12.45 -1.03
N SER A 100 4.72 -11.13 -0.92
CA SER A 100 3.70 -10.08 -1.11
C SER A 100 3.50 -9.69 -2.58
N ILE A 101 4.25 -10.32 -3.50
CA ILE A 101 4.17 -10.07 -4.94
C ILE A 101 3.66 -11.32 -5.66
N TYR A 102 4.37 -12.45 -5.50
CA TYR A 102 4.05 -13.67 -6.25
C TYR A 102 2.92 -14.48 -5.62
N GLY A 103 1.98 -14.91 -6.46
CA GLY A 103 0.86 -15.74 -6.05
C GLY A 103 -0.20 -15.00 -5.24
N THR A 104 -0.14 -13.67 -5.20
CA THR A 104 -1.14 -12.82 -4.55
C THR A 104 -2.34 -12.55 -5.45
N ARG A 105 -3.41 -12.05 -4.85
CA ARG A 105 -4.63 -11.54 -5.51
C ARG A 105 -4.95 -10.16 -4.96
N GLN A 106 -5.85 -9.45 -5.63
CA GLN A 106 -6.32 -8.16 -5.16
C GLN A 106 -7.14 -8.35 -3.88
N TRP A 107 -6.92 -7.46 -2.93
CA TRP A 107 -7.77 -7.37 -1.76
C TRP A 107 -9.01 -6.51 -2.05
N LYS A 108 -9.81 -6.19 -1.04
CA LYS A 108 -11.05 -5.38 -1.15
C LYS A 108 -10.83 -3.98 -1.74
N THR A 109 -9.61 -3.45 -1.64
CA THR A 109 -9.14 -2.22 -2.26
C THR A 109 -7.68 -2.38 -2.67
N PHE A 110 -7.24 -1.65 -3.71
CA PHE A 110 -5.84 -1.68 -4.11
C PHE A 110 -4.93 -0.88 -3.17
N GLY A 111 -5.49 0.08 -2.41
CA GLY A 111 -4.66 0.92 -1.56
C GLY A 111 -5.42 1.97 -0.79
N GLU A 112 -4.67 2.73 0.00
CA GLU A 112 -5.08 3.92 0.72
C GLU A 112 -4.01 5.00 0.61
N GLY A 113 -4.32 6.19 1.09
CA GLY A 113 -3.44 7.34 1.12
C GLY A 113 -3.63 8.31 -0.06
N PRO A 114 -2.90 9.43 -0.07
CA PRO A 114 -3.16 10.56 -0.96
C PRO A 114 -3.20 10.22 -2.45
N LEU A 115 -2.38 9.26 -2.90
CA LEU A 115 -2.35 8.87 -4.32
C LEU A 115 -3.37 7.77 -4.67
N ALA A 116 -3.94 7.09 -3.69
CA ALA A 116 -5.09 6.20 -3.91
C ALA A 116 -6.39 6.98 -4.02
N GLU A 117 -6.50 8.09 -3.29
CA GLU A 117 -7.67 8.98 -3.28
C GLU A 117 -7.67 10.00 -4.41
N ALA A 118 -6.51 10.26 -5.01
CA ALA A 118 -6.39 11.21 -6.09
C ALA A 118 -7.17 10.74 -7.32
N SER A 119 -8.27 11.41 -7.60
CA SER A 119 -9.17 11.16 -8.75
C SER A 119 -8.57 11.62 -10.09
N ASN A 120 -7.28 11.45 -10.29
CA ASN A 120 -6.68 11.77 -11.58
C ASN A 120 -6.85 10.55 -12.49
N PRO A 121 -7.77 10.58 -13.49
CA PRO A 121 -7.92 9.46 -14.39
C PRO A 121 -6.60 9.28 -15.13
N LEU A 122 -5.90 8.20 -14.80
CA LEU A 122 -4.70 7.81 -15.51
C LEU A 122 -5.05 7.66 -16.98
N ASN A 123 -4.26 8.26 -17.83
CA ASN A 123 -4.37 8.01 -19.23
C ASN A 123 -4.17 6.52 -19.48
N SER A 124 -5.18 5.83 -19.98
CA SER A 124 -5.13 4.39 -20.29
C SER A 124 -4.02 4.03 -21.30
N GLN A 125 -3.36 5.01 -21.87
CA GLN A 125 -2.23 4.83 -22.77
C GLN A 125 -0.85 4.89 -22.06
N GLY A 126 -0.82 5.15 -20.74
CA GLY A 126 0.42 5.15 -19.97
C GLY A 126 1.11 6.51 -19.86
N PHE A 127 2.44 6.51 -19.70
CA PHE A 127 3.29 7.69 -19.45
C PHE A 127 2.95 8.44 -18.15
N ASN A 128 2.49 7.70 -17.13
CA ASN A 128 2.12 8.23 -15.81
C ASN A 128 2.90 7.55 -14.67
N GLU A 129 4.04 6.96 -14.98
CA GLU A 129 4.96 6.40 -13.99
C GLU A 129 5.71 7.49 -13.21
N GLY A 130 6.32 7.11 -12.09
CA GLY A 130 7.18 8.02 -11.33
C GLY A 130 6.43 8.91 -10.34
N ASN A 131 5.34 8.44 -9.79
CA ASN A 131 4.61 9.15 -8.74
C ASN A 131 5.48 9.42 -7.51
N ASN A 132 5.26 10.54 -6.84
CA ASN A 132 5.97 10.90 -5.61
C ASN A 132 5.30 10.25 -4.39
N TYR A 133 5.42 8.94 -4.29
CA TYR A 133 4.86 8.16 -3.19
C TYR A 133 5.42 8.55 -1.82
N SER A 134 4.55 8.58 -0.83
CA SER A 134 4.85 8.82 0.58
C SER A 134 4.71 7.55 1.42
N ALA A 135 5.01 7.62 2.71
CA ALA A 135 4.73 6.54 3.63
C ALA A 135 3.23 6.38 3.94
N ALA A 136 2.41 7.41 3.67
CA ALA A 136 0.97 7.33 3.80
C ALA A 136 0.30 6.60 2.63
N ASP A 137 1.02 6.40 1.52
CA ASP A 137 0.51 5.61 0.40
C ASP A 137 0.78 4.13 0.66
N VAL A 138 -0.28 3.35 0.86
CA VAL A 138 -0.23 1.90 1.10
C VAL A 138 -0.89 1.18 -0.06
N ARG A 139 -0.40 -0.01 -0.38
CA ARG A 139 -1.00 -0.91 -1.37
C ARG A 139 -1.30 -2.25 -0.73
N PHE A 140 -2.42 -2.85 -1.14
CA PHE A 140 -2.92 -4.09 -0.57
C PHE A 140 -3.00 -5.20 -1.62
N VAL A 141 -2.57 -6.36 -1.20
CA VAL A 141 -2.80 -7.64 -1.89
C VAL A 141 -3.07 -8.71 -0.85
N GLU A 142 -3.70 -9.80 -1.25
CA GLU A 142 -3.95 -10.94 -0.36
C GLU A 142 -3.39 -12.23 -0.92
N ARG A 143 -3.05 -13.14 -0.02
CA ARG A 143 -2.69 -14.51 -0.35
C ARG A 143 -3.08 -15.41 0.80
N ASN A 144 -3.95 -16.40 0.53
CA ASN A 144 -4.60 -17.22 1.54
C ASN A 144 -5.29 -16.30 2.59
N ASP A 145 -5.05 -16.52 3.87
CA ASP A 145 -5.66 -15.76 4.98
C ASP A 145 -4.83 -14.54 5.42
N THR A 146 -3.88 -14.12 4.59
CA THR A 146 -2.97 -13.01 4.89
C THR A 146 -3.19 -11.86 3.91
N VAL A 147 -3.42 -10.67 4.44
CA VAL A 147 -3.40 -9.43 3.67
C VAL A 147 -2.04 -8.76 3.84
N PHE A 148 -1.38 -8.46 2.73
CA PHE A 148 -0.13 -7.71 2.73
C PHE A 148 -0.43 -6.23 2.52
N ALA A 149 -0.10 -5.41 3.51
CA ALA A 149 -0.12 -3.96 3.42
C ALA A 149 1.30 -3.46 3.18
N THR A 150 1.55 -2.89 2.01
CA THR A 150 2.88 -2.42 1.61
C THR A 150 2.90 -0.90 1.50
N THR A 151 3.72 -0.25 2.33
CA THR A 151 3.95 1.19 2.26
C THR A 151 4.81 1.53 1.05
N LEU A 152 4.54 2.65 0.36
CA LEU A 152 5.35 3.05 -0.80
C LEU A 152 6.54 3.95 -0.44
N ARG A 153 6.79 4.10 0.84
CA ARG A 153 8.03 4.61 1.46
C ARG A 153 8.14 4.01 2.85
N TYR A 154 9.34 3.65 3.28
CA TYR A 154 9.53 3.14 4.63
C TYR A 154 9.12 4.19 5.67
N PRO A 155 8.22 3.85 6.63
CA PRO A 155 7.79 4.78 7.67
C PRO A 155 8.93 5.18 8.61
N THR A 156 8.94 6.44 9.03
CA THR A 156 9.94 6.97 9.97
C THR A 156 9.37 7.21 11.38
N SER A 157 8.06 7.14 11.54
CA SER A 157 7.38 7.27 12.83
C SER A 157 7.43 5.96 13.61
N ARG A 158 7.51 6.04 14.94
CA ARG A 158 7.50 4.88 15.85
C ARG A 158 6.13 4.15 15.83
N LYS A 159 5.05 4.88 15.68
CA LYS A 159 3.70 4.36 15.49
C LYS A 159 3.27 4.63 14.06
N TYR A 160 2.82 3.60 13.37
CA TYR A 160 2.34 3.67 12.00
C TYR A 160 0.91 3.16 11.92
N VAL A 161 0.04 3.90 11.23
CA VAL A 161 -1.41 3.59 11.14
C VAL A 161 -1.73 3.10 9.72
N ILE A 162 -2.45 2.00 9.64
CA ILE A 162 -3.02 1.47 8.39
C ILE A 162 -4.54 1.62 8.51
N GLU A 163 -5.09 2.62 7.85
CA GLU A 163 -6.48 3.08 8.05
C GLU A 163 -7.51 2.05 7.57
N SER A 164 -7.24 1.35 6.47
CA SER A 164 -8.15 0.34 5.91
C SER A 164 -8.43 -0.83 6.85
N PHE A 165 -7.62 -1.03 7.87
CA PHE A 165 -7.83 -2.07 8.90
C PHE A 165 -8.47 -1.55 10.18
N GLY A 166 -8.88 -0.29 10.23
CA GLY A 166 -9.58 0.29 11.38
C GLY A 166 -10.92 -0.37 11.66
N LEU A 167 -11.36 -0.31 12.93
CA LEU A 167 -12.61 -0.92 13.38
C LEU A 167 -13.84 -0.31 12.67
N ALA A 168 -13.79 0.96 12.28
CA ALA A 168 -14.84 1.65 11.53
C ALA A 168 -14.62 1.61 10.01
N SER A 169 -13.61 0.93 9.52
CA SER A 169 -13.33 0.85 8.08
C SER A 169 -14.39 0.04 7.35
N LYS A 170 -14.83 0.55 6.19
CA LYS A 170 -15.70 -0.20 5.26
C LYS A 170 -15.02 -1.48 4.72
N TYR A 171 -13.72 -1.59 4.88
CA TYR A 171 -12.92 -2.76 4.50
C TYR A 171 -12.64 -3.70 5.67
N TYR A 172 -13.23 -3.47 6.83
CA TYR A 172 -13.04 -4.32 8.00
C TYR A 172 -13.15 -5.81 7.64
N SER A 173 -12.17 -6.60 8.06
CA SER A 173 -12.02 -8.02 7.71
C SER A 173 -12.02 -8.95 8.92
N GLY A 174 -12.40 -8.42 10.08
CA GLY A 174 -12.35 -9.14 11.33
C GLY A 174 -11.19 -8.69 12.23
N LYS A 175 -11.08 -9.35 13.39
CA LYS A 175 -10.03 -9.05 14.36
C LYS A 175 -8.66 -9.47 13.83
N VAL A 176 -7.70 -8.58 13.91
CA VAL A 176 -6.30 -8.90 13.58
C VAL A 176 -5.74 -9.85 14.65
N LYS A 177 -5.19 -10.97 14.19
CA LYS A 177 -4.57 -12.00 15.03
C LYS A 177 -3.07 -11.76 15.18
N LYS A 178 -2.41 -11.39 14.09
CA LYS A 178 -0.96 -11.20 14.06
C LYS A 178 -0.55 -10.22 12.96
N VAL A 179 0.49 -9.47 13.25
CA VAL A 179 1.16 -8.59 12.27
C VAL A 179 2.64 -8.94 12.22
N THR A 180 3.12 -9.27 11.02
CA THR A 180 4.54 -9.55 10.77
C THR A 180 5.10 -8.50 9.83
N LEU A 181 6.12 -7.77 10.24
CA LEU A 181 6.92 -6.93 9.33
C LEU A 181 7.95 -7.82 8.64
N LEU A 182 7.84 -7.98 7.33
CA LEU A 182 8.74 -8.84 6.57
C LEU A 182 10.19 -8.35 6.68
N GLY A 183 11.09 -9.27 6.97
CA GLY A 183 12.51 -8.99 7.25
C GLY A 183 12.82 -8.58 8.69
N HIS A 184 11.80 -8.42 9.55
CA HIS A 184 11.98 -8.17 10.99
C HIS A 184 11.42 -9.32 11.84
N GLY A 185 10.17 -9.71 11.58
CA GLY A 185 9.40 -10.65 12.40
C GLY A 185 8.10 -10.02 12.90
N GLU A 186 7.52 -10.65 13.94
CA GLU A 186 6.29 -10.15 14.56
C GLU A 186 6.50 -8.80 15.23
N VAL A 187 5.50 -7.92 15.11
CA VAL A 187 5.51 -6.57 15.69
C VAL A 187 4.26 -6.32 16.52
N ASP A 188 4.40 -5.50 17.57
CA ASP A 188 3.29 -5.10 18.42
C ASP A 188 2.31 -4.22 17.61
N PHE A 189 1.03 -4.41 17.86
CA PHE A 189 -0.02 -3.64 17.24
C PHE A 189 -1.20 -3.39 18.18
N GLU A 190 -2.01 -2.40 17.85
CA GLU A 190 -3.26 -2.06 18.52
C GLU A 190 -4.33 -1.81 17.44
N MET A 191 -5.54 -2.34 17.66
CA MET A 191 -6.70 -2.02 16.82
C MET A 191 -7.35 -0.75 17.35
N ASP A 192 -7.42 0.28 16.50
CA ASP A 192 -8.17 1.51 16.82
C ASP A 192 -9.33 1.70 15.81
N ILE A 193 -10.21 2.63 16.10
CA ILE A 193 -11.31 3.02 15.22
C ILE A 193 -10.76 3.47 13.87
N ASP A 194 -9.71 4.29 13.92
CA ASP A 194 -9.12 4.94 12.74
C ASP A 194 -8.13 4.08 11.98
N GLY A 195 -7.71 2.92 12.52
CA GLY A 195 -6.76 2.06 11.84
C GLY A 195 -6.10 1.01 12.73
N LEU A 196 -5.32 0.16 12.09
CA LEU A 196 -4.37 -0.73 12.74
C LEU A 196 -3.11 0.05 13.04
N VAL A 197 -2.81 0.26 14.31
CA VAL A 197 -1.62 0.98 14.78
C VAL A 197 -0.49 0.00 15.03
N VAL A 198 0.54 0.03 14.18
CA VAL A 198 1.71 -0.86 14.28
C VAL A 198 2.88 -0.16 14.95
N THR A 199 3.58 -0.84 15.85
CA THR A 199 4.82 -0.34 16.46
C THR A 199 6.01 -0.70 15.57
N MET A 200 6.65 0.32 14.99
CA MET A 200 7.81 0.15 14.11
C MET A 200 9.07 -0.17 14.92
N PRO A 201 9.97 -1.02 14.40
CA PRO A 201 11.28 -1.26 15.01
C PRO A 201 12.16 0.00 15.00
N ASP A 202 13.18 0.03 15.86
CA ASP A 202 14.09 1.17 15.99
C ASP A 202 14.95 1.38 14.74
N ALA A 203 15.27 0.29 14.03
CA ALA A 203 16.04 0.34 12.79
C ALA A 203 15.17 -0.16 11.60
N PRO A 204 15.23 0.53 10.46
CA PRO A 204 14.52 0.09 9.26
C PRO A 204 15.09 -1.21 8.70
N VAL A 205 14.23 -2.14 8.28
CA VAL A 205 14.66 -3.42 7.66
C VAL A 205 15.13 -3.23 6.21
N ASN A 206 14.71 -2.15 5.56
CA ASN A 206 15.19 -1.75 4.24
C ASN A 206 14.97 -0.24 4.03
N LYS A 207 15.50 0.29 2.93
CA LYS A 207 15.42 1.74 2.60
C LYS A 207 14.27 2.11 1.66
N PHE A 208 13.42 1.16 1.27
CA PHE A 208 12.42 1.38 0.22
C PHE A 208 10.99 1.39 0.72
N ALA A 209 10.46 0.23 1.09
CA ALA A 209 9.07 -0.03 1.38
C ALA A 209 8.94 -1.06 2.50
N ALA A 210 8.07 -0.83 3.47
CA ALA A 210 7.75 -1.79 4.51
C ALA A 210 6.56 -2.66 4.08
N VAL A 211 6.64 -3.96 4.35
CA VAL A 211 5.56 -4.90 4.06
C VAL A 211 5.07 -5.52 5.36
N PHE A 212 3.82 -5.27 5.70
CA PHE A 212 3.13 -5.88 6.83
C PHE A 212 2.26 -7.03 6.33
N ALA A 213 2.57 -8.25 6.78
CA ALA A 213 1.71 -9.41 6.61
C ALA A 213 0.73 -9.44 7.79
N VAL A 214 -0.55 -9.24 7.51
CA VAL A 214 -1.61 -9.13 8.51
C VAL A 214 -2.51 -10.36 8.40
N GLU A 215 -2.54 -11.15 9.47
CA GLU A 215 -3.39 -12.33 9.61
C GLU A 215 -4.61 -11.98 10.44
N PHE A 216 -5.80 -12.38 9.96
CA PHE A 216 -7.08 -12.16 10.66
C PHE A 216 -7.53 -13.42 11.37
N ASP A 217 -8.36 -13.26 12.41
CA ASP A 217 -9.01 -14.37 13.09
C ASP A 217 -10.22 -14.82 12.26
N GLU A 218 -10.19 -16.06 11.77
CA GLU A 218 -11.24 -16.66 10.94
C GLU A 218 -12.64 -16.62 11.59
N ASN A 219 -12.68 -16.62 12.91
CA ASN A 219 -13.94 -16.61 13.68
C ASN A 219 -14.48 -15.20 13.95
N SER A 220 -13.81 -14.14 13.50
CA SER A 220 -14.19 -12.76 13.80
C SER A 220 -14.67 -11.95 12.59
N SER A 221 -15.03 -12.61 11.49
CA SER A 221 -15.46 -11.96 10.24
C SER A 221 -16.88 -11.34 10.31
N GLU A 222 -17.58 -11.46 11.43
CA GLU A 222 -18.82 -10.73 11.62
C GLU A 222 -18.55 -9.23 11.63
N ALA A 223 -19.24 -8.51 10.77
CA ALA A 223 -19.22 -7.05 10.78
C ALA A 223 -19.53 -6.56 12.20
N ILE A 224 -18.76 -5.59 12.70
CA ILE A 224 -19.08 -4.93 13.97
C ILE A 224 -20.49 -4.37 13.83
N THR A 225 -21.37 -4.72 14.76
CA THR A 225 -22.73 -4.17 14.77
C THR A 225 -22.69 -2.68 15.08
N LEU A 226 -23.76 -1.96 14.71
CA LEU A 226 -23.87 -0.53 15.03
C LEU A 226 -23.73 -0.29 16.53
N GLU A 227 -24.34 -1.15 17.36
CA GLU A 227 -24.21 -1.10 18.82
C GLU A 227 -22.76 -1.29 19.27
N GLY A 228 -22.05 -2.25 18.67
CA GLY A 228 -20.62 -2.48 18.94
C GLY A 228 -19.75 -1.29 18.58
N LEU A 229 -20.02 -0.65 17.43
CA LEU A 229 -19.34 0.59 17.05
C LEU A 229 -19.63 1.73 18.02
N ILE A 230 -20.89 1.93 18.41
CA ILE A 230 -21.29 2.95 19.39
C ILE A 230 -20.52 2.73 20.71
N GLN A 231 -20.46 1.50 21.21
CA GLN A 231 -19.72 1.19 22.43
C GLN A 231 -18.22 1.56 22.32
N ILE A 232 -17.57 1.20 21.21
CA ILE A 232 -16.16 1.55 20.95
C ILE A 232 -15.95 3.07 20.94
N TYR A 233 -16.85 3.81 20.29
CA TYR A 233 -16.79 5.27 20.27
C TYR A 233 -17.00 5.88 21.64
N GLU A 234 -17.89 5.33 22.48
CA GLU A 234 -18.09 5.76 23.86
C GLU A 234 -16.84 5.55 24.73
N GLU A 235 -16.19 4.40 24.60
CA GLU A 235 -14.92 4.12 25.26
C GLU A 235 -13.83 5.11 24.83
N LYS A 236 -13.75 5.43 23.52
CA LYS A 236 -12.85 6.42 22.98
C LYS A 236 -13.10 7.83 23.55
N VAL A 237 -14.37 8.25 23.62
CA VAL A 237 -14.76 9.51 24.27
C VAL A 237 -14.32 9.54 25.73
N ALA A 238 -14.54 8.44 26.48
CA ALA A 238 -14.14 8.34 27.89
C ALA A 238 -12.62 8.47 28.05
N GLU A 239 -11.85 7.84 27.17
CA GLU A 239 -10.38 7.96 27.16
C GLU A 239 -9.92 9.40 26.84
N MET A 240 -10.48 9.99 25.78
CA MET A 240 -10.18 11.38 25.40
C MET A 240 -10.50 12.37 26.51
N ARG A 241 -11.60 12.15 27.26
CA ARG A 241 -11.96 12.95 28.44
C ARG A 241 -10.93 12.86 29.56
N LYS A 242 -10.37 11.66 29.80
CA LYS A 242 -9.28 11.47 30.79
C LYS A 242 -8.00 12.22 30.38
N GLN A 243 -7.72 12.29 29.09
CA GLN A 243 -6.53 12.96 28.53
C GLN A 243 -6.76 14.45 28.24
N SER A 244 -8.02 14.93 28.26
CA SER A 244 -8.34 16.34 28.01
C SER A 244 -8.06 17.18 29.25
N ASN A 245 -7.27 18.21 29.12
CA ASN A 245 -7.19 19.30 30.10
C ASN A 245 -7.17 20.64 29.38
N TYR A 246 -7.46 21.73 30.12
CA TYR A 246 -7.62 23.07 29.54
C TYR A 246 -6.33 23.65 28.96
N ASN A 247 -5.18 23.27 29.46
CA ASN A 247 -3.92 23.96 29.21
C ASN A 247 -2.86 23.15 28.47
N THR A 248 -2.87 21.83 28.56
CA THR A 248 -1.80 20.95 28.02
C THR A 248 -2.28 19.62 27.47
N GLY A 249 -3.61 19.37 27.48
CA GLY A 249 -4.19 18.10 27.02
C GLY A 249 -4.04 17.89 25.52
N LYS A 250 -3.85 16.65 25.11
CA LYS A 250 -3.78 16.23 23.72
C LYS A 250 -5.05 16.61 22.92
N PHE A 251 -6.20 16.65 23.62
CA PHE A 251 -7.50 16.99 23.05
C PHE A 251 -8.10 18.21 23.76
N SER A 252 -8.60 19.19 23.02
CA SER A 252 -9.37 20.27 23.61
C SER A 252 -10.73 19.75 24.09
N ARG A 253 -11.23 20.26 25.20
CA ARG A 253 -12.53 19.87 25.76
C ARG A 253 -13.69 20.10 24.79
N GLU A 254 -13.62 21.16 24.01
CA GLU A 254 -14.59 21.47 22.96
C GLU A 254 -14.66 20.38 21.89
N LYS A 255 -13.50 19.94 21.37
CA LYS A 255 -13.43 18.87 20.38
C LYS A 255 -13.91 17.52 20.93
N VAL A 256 -13.58 17.20 22.19
CA VAL A 256 -14.05 15.97 22.83
C VAL A 256 -15.58 15.98 23.01
N ASN A 257 -16.16 17.13 23.41
CA ASN A 257 -17.61 17.25 23.54
C ASN A 257 -18.31 17.17 22.18
N ALA A 258 -17.79 17.86 21.16
CA ALA A 258 -18.34 17.77 19.80
C ALA A 258 -18.33 16.33 19.26
N PHE A 259 -17.28 15.58 19.52
CA PHE A 259 -17.21 14.16 19.14
C PHE A 259 -18.21 13.30 19.96
N ALA A 260 -18.35 13.55 21.27
CA ALA A 260 -19.33 12.87 22.10
C ALA A 260 -20.77 13.12 21.63
N ASP A 261 -21.09 14.35 21.22
CA ASP A 261 -22.41 14.72 20.69
C ASP A 261 -22.71 13.98 19.38
N LEU A 262 -21.69 13.80 18.51
CA LEU A 262 -21.83 12.98 17.28
C LEU A 262 -22.11 11.51 17.60
N VAL A 263 -21.42 10.94 18.58
CA VAL A 263 -21.65 9.54 19.01
C VAL A 263 -23.07 9.37 19.57
N GLU A 264 -23.52 10.32 20.40
CA GLU A 264 -24.87 10.30 20.97
C GLU A 264 -25.97 10.38 19.90
N ALA A 265 -25.74 11.17 18.85
CA ALA A 265 -26.65 11.31 17.71
C ALA A 265 -26.83 9.99 16.91
N GLN A 266 -25.86 9.07 16.95
CA GLN A 266 -25.95 7.77 16.27
C GLN A 266 -26.81 6.73 17.03
N LYS A 267 -27.21 7.04 18.28
CA LYS A 267 -28.07 6.15 19.08
C LYS A 267 -29.56 6.32 18.79
N GLN A 268 -29.94 7.38 18.09
CA GLN A 268 -31.32 7.70 17.71
C GLN A 268 -31.66 7.12 16.33
#